data_52550b88a88ea8aeaf6c6be97b2b5852
#
_entry.id   52550b88a88ea8aeaf6c6be97b2b5852
#
_cell.length_a   1.000
_cell.length_b   1.000
_cell.length_c   1.000
_cell.angle_alpha   90.00
_cell.angle_beta   90.00
_cell.angle_gamma   90.00
#
_symmetry.space_group_name_H-M   'P 1'
#
loop_
_entity.id
_entity.type
_entity.pdbx_description
1 polymer ?
#
loop_
_entity_poly.entity_id
_entity_poly.type
_entity_poly.pdbx_seq_one_letter_code
_entity_poly.pdbx_strand_id
1 'polypeptide(L)'
;TTWQEFYQRKNILTPIDYKNIDLGLLNACMLYATNKIRAKYNKAPLAFQNQLRDAAMIHSYNMVRQNFFSHENPKPGIYKTMKSRIEANKYFGEGIAENIYKGFLDIEKPKSYIALAEEAINRFYNSPEHKANMLNPKYTECGQACYFYSNPKDGYIYYTVTQNYGYPWKE
;
A
#
# COMPACT_ATOMS: atom_id res chain seq x y z
N THR A 1 16.76 -6.74 -6.38
CA THR A 1 15.74 -7.28 -7.31
C THR A 1 15.06 -6.12 -8.04
N THR A 2 15.08 -6.14 -9.36
CA THR A 2 14.35 -5.21 -10.19
C THR A 2 12.88 -5.65 -10.32
N TRP A 3 12.01 -4.75 -10.80
CA TRP A 3 10.62 -5.13 -11.05
C TRP A 3 10.51 -6.21 -12.13
N GLN A 4 11.38 -6.18 -13.15
CA GLN A 4 11.41 -7.20 -14.20
C GLN A 4 11.72 -8.59 -13.65
N GLU A 5 12.75 -8.70 -12.80
CA GLU A 5 13.11 -9.95 -12.12
C GLU A 5 12.00 -10.44 -11.19
N PHE A 6 11.36 -9.52 -10.46
CA PHE A 6 10.26 -9.87 -9.57
C PHE A 6 9.07 -10.45 -10.33
N TYR A 7 8.72 -9.88 -11.48
CA TYR A 7 7.60 -10.35 -12.32
C TYR A 7 7.83 -11.73 -12.98
N GLN A 8 9.05 -12.29 -12.93
CA GLN A 8 9.33 -13.65 -13.34
C GLN A 8 9.00 -14.70 -12.27
N ARG A 9 8.65 -14.29 -11.07
CA ARG A 9 8.36 -15.21 -9.97
C ARG A 9 6.99 -15.87 -10.17
N LYS A 10 6.95 -17.20 -10.02
CA LYS A 10 5.70 -17.96 -10.19
C LYS A 10 4.70 -17.74 -9.05
N ASN A 11 5.19 -17.55 -7.82
CA ASN A 11 4.34 -17.40 -6.65
C ASN A 11 3.42 -16.17 -6.68
N ILE A 12 3.77 -15.12 -7.43
CA ILE A 12 2.91 -13.93 -7.58
C ILE A 12 1.63 -14.21 -8.38
N LEU A 13 1.63 -15.29 -9.17
CA LEU A 13 0.48 -15.74 -9.96
C LEU A 13 -0.47 -16.66 -9.17
N THR A 14 -0.11 -17.03 -7.94
CA THR A 14 -0.94 -17.86 -7.08
C THR A 14 -2.21 -17.11 -6.70
N PRO A 15 -3.40 -17.74 -6.81
CA PRO A 15 -4.63 -17.17 -6.28
C PRO A 15 -4.54 -16.93 -4.78
N ILE A 16 -5.10 -15.82 -4.33
CA ILE A 16 -5.09 -15.46 -2.92
C ILE A 16 -6.05 -16.36 -2.15
N ASP A 17 -5.52 -17.07 -1.14
CA ASP A 17 -6.35 -17.71 -0.12
C ASP A 17 -6.70 -16.68 0.96
N TYR A 18 -7.95 -16.22 0.97
CA TYR A 18 -8.41 -15.19 1.91
C TYR A 18 -8.44 -15.63 3.37
N LYS A 19 -8.30 -16.92 3.63
CA LYS A 19 -8.15 -17.45 5.00
C LYS A 19 -6.71 -17.42 5.49
N ASN A 20 -5.76 -17.35 4.55
CA ASN A 20 -4.33 -17.36 4.88
C ASN A 20 -3.54 -16.50 3.87
N ILE A 21 -3.71 -15.19 3.96
CA ILE A 21 -3.07 -14.24 3.04
C ILE A 21 -1.60 -14.06 3.40
N ASP A 22 -0.71 -14.27 2.43
CA ASP A 22 0.69 -13.84 2.53
C ASP A 22 0.79 -12.33 2.31
N LEU A 23 0.67 -11.57 3.40
CA LEU A 23 0.77 -10.10 3.34
C LEU A 23 2.15 -9.62 2.90
N GLY A 24 3.21 -10.36 3.19
CA GLY A 24 4.56 -10.05 2.73
C GLY A 24 4.66 -10.12 1.21
N LEU A 25 4.12 -11.17 0.60
CA LEU A 25 4.08 -11.32 -0.85
C LEU A 25 3.21 -10.25 -1.50
N LEU A 26 2.04 -9.94 -0.93
CA LEU A 26 1.16 -8.89 -1.46
C LEU A 26 1.83 -7.51 -1.41
N ASN A 27 2.47 -7.18 -0.30
CA ASN A 27 3.20 -5.92 -0.16
C ASN A 27 4.35 -5.81 -1.17
N ALA A 28 5.08 -6.91 -1.40
CA ALA A 28 6.10 -6.96 -2.44
C ALA A 28 5.51 -6.76 -3.84
N CYS A 29 4.39 -7.40 -4.15
CA CYS A 29 3.69 -7.19 -5.42
C CYS A 29 3.31 -5.71 -5.63
N MET A 30 2.83 -5.02 -4.61
CA MET A 30 2.49 -3.60 -4.68
C MET A 30 3.71 -2.70 -4.90
N LEU A 31 4.82 -2.98 -4.21
CA LEU A 31 6.06 -2.24 -4.41
C LEU A 31 6.54 -2.36 -5.87
N TYR A 32 6.62 -3.57 -6.39
CA TYR A 32 7.14 -3.78 -7.74
C TYR A 32 6.16 -3.34 -8.83
N ALA A 33 4.85 -3.38 -8.60
CA ALA A 33 3.85 -2.76 -9.47
C ALA A 33 4.02 -1.23 -9.52
N THR A 34 4.28 -0.60 -8.38
CA THR A 34 4.60 0.85 -8.30
C THR A 34 5.89 1.15 -9.06
N ASN A 35 6.94 0.39 -8.86
CA ASN A 35 8.23 0.58 -9.53
C ASN A 35 8.16 0.35 -11.05
N LYS A 36 7.32 -0.58 -11.51
CA LYS A 36 7.03 -0.76 -12.92
C LYS A 36 6.41 0.51 -13.55
N ILE A 37 5.48 1.15 -12.86
CA ILE A 37 4.90 2.42 -13.30
C ILE A 37 5.95 3.53 -13.26
N ARG A 38 6.72 3.65 -12.19
CA ARG A 38 7.79 4.66 -12.07
C ARG A 38 8.80 4.55 -13.21
N ALA A 39 9.18 3.32 -13.59
CA ALA A 39 10.11 3.06 -14.70
C ALA A 39 9.58 3.62 -16.03
N LYS A 40 8.26 3.52 -16.31
CA LYS A 40 7.66 4.11 -17.52
C LYS A 40 7.85 5.62 -17.62
N TYR A 41 8.05 6.29 -16.50
CA TYR A 41 8.24 7.74 -16.38
C TYR A 41 9.70 8.11 -16.08
N ASN A 42 10.63 7.19 -16.28
CA ASN A 42 12.07 7.39 -15.99
C ASN A 42 12.33 7.86 -14.55
N LYS A 43 11.54 7.37 -13.59
CA LYS A 43 11.73 7.62 -12.15
C LYS A 43 12.50 6.49 -11.52
N ALA A 44 13.43 6.82 -10.61
CA ALA A 44 14.15 5.83 -9.83
C ALA A 44 13.18 4.94 -9.02
N PRO A 45 13.50 3.64 -8.85
CA PRO A 45 12.67 2.74 -8.04
C PRO A 45 12.66 3.17 -6.57
N LEU A 46 11.54 2.92 -5.91
CA LEU A 46 11.41 3.06 -4.46
C LEU A 46 11.96 1.82 -3.77
N ALA A 47 12.66 2.03 -2.65
CA ALA A 47 13.07 0.98 -1.76
C ALA A 47 11.98 0.70 -0.72
N PHE A 48 11.86 -0.57 -0.31
CA PHE A 48 10.94 -0.94 0.76
C PHE A 48 11.45 -0.43 2.12
N GLN A 49 10.51 0.10 2.93
CA GLN A 49 10.81 0.63 4.27
C GLN A 49 9.80 0.10 5.29
N ASN A 50 10.30 -0.65 6.28
CA ASN A 50 9.49 -1.31 7.31
C ASN A 50 8.64 -0.33 8.12
N GLN A 51 9.22 0.79 8.54
CA GLN A 51 8.52 1.76 9.38
C GLN A 51 7.36 2.43 8.64
N LEU A 52 7.52 2.69 7.33
CA LEU A 52 6.44 3.20 6.49
C LEU A 52 5.33 2.15 6.30
N ARG A 53 5.69 0.86 6.15
CA ARG A 53 4.73 -0.24 6.10
C ARG A 53 3.96 -0.37 7.42
N ASP A 54 4.62 -0.30 8.55
CA ASP A 54 3.99 -0.47 9.86
C ASP A 54 2.99 0.66 10.13
N ALA A 55 3.35 1.90 9.79
CA ALA A 55 2.41 3.02 9.83
C ALA A 55 1.22 2.83 8.87
N ALA A 56 1.45 2.29 7.68
CA ALA A 56 0.41 1.97 6.71
C ALA A 56 -0.55 0.89 7.23
N MET A 57 -0.03 -0.16 7.87
CA MET A 57 -0.85 -1.22 8.46
C MET A 57 -1.75 -0.69 9.57
N ILE A 58 -1.21 0.12 10.48
CA ILE A 58 -1.99 0.75 11.54
C ILE A 58 -3.14 1.57 10.96
N HIS A 59 -2.87 2.34 9.92
CA HIS A 59 -3.90 3.19 9.31
C HIS A 59 -4.98 2.37 8.58
N SER A 60 -4.58 1.39 7.77
CA SER A 60 -5.51 0.49 7.09
C SER A 60 -6.39 -0.27 8.09
N TYR A 61 -5.80 -0.79 9.17
CA TYR A 61 -6.53 -1.45 10.25
C TYR A 61 -7.52 -0.50 10.94
N ASN A 62 -7.08 0.71 11.30
CA ASN A 62 -7.91 1.68 12.00
C ASN A 62 -9.07 2.18 11.13
N MET A 63 -8.86 2.40 9.83
CA MET A 63 -9.93 2.80 8.91
C MET A 63 -11.08 1.78 8.92
N VAL A 64 -10.76 0.49 8.96
CA VAL A 64 -11.77 -0.57 9.04
C VAL A 64 -12.39 -0.66 10.44
N ARG A 65 -11.56 -0.78 11.47
CA ARG A 65 -12.03 -1.05 12.84
C ARG A 65 -12.76 0.13 13.48
N GLN A 66 -12.49 1.34 13.02
CA GLN A 66 -13.11 2.56 13.54
C GLN A 66 -14.10 3.17 12.53
N ASN A 67 -14.35 2.47 11.42
CA ASN A 67 -15.33 2.82 10.39
C ASN A 67 -15.16 4.24 9.83
N PHE A 68 -13.98 4.56 9.32
CA PHE A 68 -13.72 5.80 8.59
C PHE A 68 -12.86 5.54 7.36
N PHE A 69 -12.87 6.49 6.42
CA PHE A 69 -11.99 6.48 5.26
C PHE A 69 -11.46 7.89 5.00
N SER A 70 -10.28 8.18 5.52
CA SER A 70 -9.64 9.50 5.45
C SER A 70 -8.16 9.39 5.79
N HIS A 71 -7.37 10.37 5.36
CA HIS A 71 -5.98 10.50 5.77
C HIS A 71 -5.83 10.81 7.26
N GLU A 72 -6.77 11.52 7.85
CA GLU A 72 -6.83 11.74 9.29
C GLU A 72 -7.73 10.75 10.00
N ASN A 73 -7.24 10.20 11.11
CA ASN A 73 -8.07 9.44 12.02
C ASN A 73 -8.92 10.42 12.86
N PRO A 74 -10.26 10.28 12.88
CA PRO A 74 -11.11 11.15 13.66
C PRO A 74 -10.87 11.06 15.18
N LYS A 75 -10.30 9.94 15.66
CA LYS A 75 -9.93 9.80 17.07
C LYS A 75 -8.62 10.52 17.37
N PRO A 76 -8.53 11.25 18.51
CA PRO A 76 -7.30 11.88 18.93
C PRO A 76 -6.23 10.82 19.28
N GLY A 77 -4.97 11.22 19.25
CA GLY A 77 -3.84 10.39 19.64
C GLY A 77 -2.71 10.36 18.62
N ILE A 78 -1.70 9.55 18.90
CA ILE A 78 -0.48 9.45 18.09
C ILE A 78 -0.70 8.94 16.66
N TYR A 79 -1.84 8.31 16.39
CA TYR A 79 -2.18 7.82 15.05
C TYR A 79 -3.13 8.74 14.29
N LYS A 80 -3.38 9.95 14.77
CA LYS A 80 -4.33 10.89 14.17
C LYS A 80 -3.91 11.32 12.77
N THR A 81 -2.74 11.88 12.61
CA THR A 81 -2.24 12.39 11.34
C THR A 81 -1.29 11.39 10.67
N MET A 82 -1.11 11.50 9.36
CA MET A 82 -0.08 10.74 8.63
C MET A 82 1.30 10.91 9.29
N LYS A 83 1.69 12.16 9.54
CA LYS A 83 2.99 12.46 10.15
C LYS A 83 3.14 11.78 11.51
N SER A 84 2.16 11.93 12.39
CA SER A 84 2.26 11.35 13.75
C SER A 84 2.29 9.82 13.72
N ARG A 85 1.58 9.16 12.79
CA ARG A 85 1.66 7.70 12.61
C ARG A 85 3.04 7.24 12.16
N ILE A 86 3.59 7.93 11.18
CA ILE A 86 4.90 7.62 10.59
C ILE A 86 6.02 7.83 11.62
N GLU A 87 6.00 8.94 12.35
CA GLU A 87 6.97 9.23 13.42
C GLU A 87 6.82 8.27 14.62
N ALA A 88 5.60 7.87 14.97
CA ALA A 88 5.35 6.86 16.02
C ALA A 88 5.98 5.50 15.66
N ASN A 89 6.10 5.19 14.37
CA ASN A 89 6.80 4.02 13.85
C ASN A 89 8.29 4.26 13.58
N LYS A 90 8.86 5.35 14.11
CA LYS A 90 10.30 5.67 14.05
C LYS A 90 10.84 5.94 12.64
N TYR A 91 9.99 6.38 11.73
CA TYR A 91 10.45 6.94 10.47
C TYR A 91 10.48 8.47 10.53
N PHE A 92 11.66 9.02 10.32
CA PHE A 92 11.91 10.45 10.33
C PHE A 92 12.51 10.83 8.98
N GLY A 93 11.79 11.61 8.19
CA GLY A 93 12.19 12.00 6.85
C GLY A 93 11.85 13.46 6.56
N GLU A 94 12.53 14.02 5.56
CA GLU A 94 12.28 15.40 5.11
C GLU A 94 10.92 15.56 4.44
N GLY A 95 10.42 14.49 3.79
CA GLY A 95 9.14 14.50 3.13
C GLY A 95 8.45 13.16 3.21
N ILE A 96 7.14 13.21 3.36
CA ILE A 96 6.26 12.06 3.45
C ILE A 96 4.98 12.32 2.64
N ALA A 97 4.38 11.25 2.11
CA ALA A 97 3.07 11.28 1.48
C ALA A 97 2.34 9.95 1.69
N GLU A 98 1.05 9.98 1.48
CA GLU A 98 0.19 8.81 1.67
C GLU A 98 -0.86 8.73 0.57
N ASN A 99 -1.05 7.52 0.03
CA ASN A 99 -2.18 7.15 -0.80
C ASN A 99 -3.03 6.12 -0.06
N ILE A 100 -4.35 6.28 -0.10
CA ILE A 100 -5.31 5.33 0.48
C ILE A 100 -6.35 4.91 -0.56
N TYR A 101 -6.77 3.64 -0.49
CA TYR A 101 -7.79 3.06 -1.34
C TYR A 101 -8.56 1.99 -0.57
N LYS A 102 -9.84 1.82 -0.88
CA LYS A 102 -10.62 0.67 -0.43
C LYS A 102 -11.30 0.00 -1.62
N GLY A 103 -11.30 -1.33 -1.60
CA GLY A 103 -11.89 -2.14 -2.64
C GLY A 103 -12.55 -3.39 -2.08
N PHE A 104 -13.04 -4.21 -2.99
CA PHE A 104 -13.65 -5.48 -2.65
C PHE A 104 -13.31 -6.54 -3.69
N LEU A 105 -13.43 -7.79 -3.28
CA LEU A 105 -13.15 -8.97 -4.10
C LEU A 105 -14.30 -9.96 -3.97
N ASP A 106 -14.68 -10.52 -5.11
CA ASP A 106 -15.58 -11.64 -5.16
C ASP A 106 -14.82 -12.92 -4.79
N ILE A 107 -15.23 -13.61 -3.72
CA ILE A 107 -14.57 -14.83 -3.26
C ILE A 107 -14.69 -15.99 -4.27
N GLU A 108 -15.70 -15.96 -5.14
CA GLU A 108 -15.87 -16.96 -6.20
C GLU A 108 -14.95 -16.70 -7.40
N LYS A 109 -14.36 -15.51 -7.48
CA LYS A 109 -13.43 -15.09 -8.53
C LYS A 109 -12.10 -14.61 -7.93
N PRO A 110 -11.34 -15.50 -7.28
CA PRO A 110 -10.11 -15.11 -6.61
C PRO A 110 -9.10 -14.54 -7.59
N LYS A 111 -8.45 -13.44 -7.19
CA LYS A 111 -7.34 -12.85 -7.93
C LYS A 111 -6.01 -13.41 -7.44
N SER A 112 -5.02 -13.43 -8.33
CA SER A 112 -3.64 -13.66 -7.92
C SER A 112 -3.09 -12.46 -7.12
N TYR A 113 -2.00 -12.67 -6.41
CA TYR A 113 -1.33 -11.61 -5.65
C TYR A 113 -0.95 -10.41 -6.53
N ILE A 114 -0.38 -10.68 -7.70
CA ILE A 114 0.02 -9.60 -8.60
C ILE A 114 -1.20 -8.90 -9.23
N ALA A 115 -2.26 -9.63 -9.57
CA ALA A 115 -3.46 -9.03 -10.15
C ALA A 115 -4.16 -8.07 -9.17
N LEU A 116 -4.24 -8.46 -7.89
CA LEU A 116 -4.79 -7.58 -6.85
C LEU A 116 -3.89 -6.35 -6.63
N ALA A 117 -2.58 -6.56 -6.54
CA ALA A 117 -1.64 -5.47 -6.38
C ALA A 117 -1.71 -4.47 -7.54
N GLU A 118 -1.71 -4.96 -8.77
CA GLU A 118 -1.83 -4.09 -9.97
C GLU A 118 -3.15 -3.34 -10.00
N GLU A 119 -4.26 -3.95 -9.57
CA GLU A 119 -5.54 -3.27 -9.46
C GLU A 119 -5.46 -2.08 -8.48
N ALA A 120 -4.99 -2.31 -7.27
CA ALA A 120 -4.86 -1.26 -6.25
C ALA A 120 -3.91 -0.13 -6.71
N ILE A 121 -2.77 -0.49 -7.28
CA ILE A 121 -1.78 0.49 -7.76
C ILE A 121 -2.31 1.26 -8.99
N ASN A 122 -3.04 0.62 -9.89
CA ASN A 122 -3.68 1.29 -11.03
C ASN A 122 -4.79 2.26 -10.58
N ARG A 123 -5.48 1.97 -9.48
CA ARG A 123 -6.44 2.94 -8.88
C ARG A 123 -5.72 4.20 -8.44
N PHE A 124 -4.57 4.08 -7.78
CA PHE A 124 -3.74 5.24 -7.46
C PHE A 124 -3.25 5.96 -8.72
N TYR A 125 -2.77 5.23 -9.70
CA TYR A 125 -2.28 5.80 -10.96
C TYR A 125 -3.35 6.60 -11.73
N ASN A 126 -4.60 6.17 -11.70
CA ASN A 126 -5.71 6.82 -12.40
C ASN A 126 -6.29 8.04 -11.68
N SER A 127 -5.81 8.35 -10.48
CA SER A 127 -6.17 9.55 -9.72
C SER A 127 -5.03 10.56 -9.78
N PRO A 128 -5.25 11.81 -10.25
CA PRO A 128 -4.18 12.79 -10.42
C PRO A 128 -3.34 13.03 -9.15
N GLU A 129 -3.97 13.15 -8.00
CA GLU A 129 -3.30 13.42 -6.72
C GLU A 129 -2.47 12.21 -6.27
N HIS A 130 -3.04 11.01 -6.32
CA HIS A 130 -2.35 9.78 -5.97
C HIS A 130 -1.18 9.50 -6.94
N LYS A 131 -1.40 9.73 -8.24
CA LYS A 131 -0.36 9.61 -9.27
C LYS A 131 0.81 10.56 -9.02
N ALA A 132 0.53 11.79 -8.60
CA ALA A 132 1.57 12.75 -8.26
C ALA A 132 2.48 12.24 -7.13
N ASN A 133 1.92 11.62 -6.09
CA ASN A 133 2.71 10.98 -5.03
C ASN A 133 3.56 9.83 -5.58
N MET A 134 2.96 8.93 -6.38
CA MET A 134 3.67 7.78 -6.95
C MET A 134 4.86 8.17 -7.82
N LEU A 135 4.75 9.25 -8.57
CA LEU A 135 5.74 9.69 -9.55
C LEU A 135 6.67 10.78 -9.04
N ASN A 136 6.51 11.24 -7.81
CA ASN A 136 7.37 12.27 -7.24
C ASN A 136 8.83 11.78 -7.19
N PRO A 137 9.77 12.48 -7.87
CA PRO A 137 11.17 12.04 -7.91
C PRO A 137 11.90 12.20 -6.59
N LYS A 138 11.35 12.96 -5.62
CA LYS A 138 11.95 13.14 -4.30
C LYS A 138 11.82 11.90 -3.43
N TYR A 139 10.74 11.12 -3.57
CA TYR A 139 10.56 9.92 -2.76
C TYR A 139 11.51 8.81 -3.23
N THR A 140 12.18 8.21 -2.27
CA THR A 140 13.16 7.11 -2.46
C THR A 140 12.72 5.83 -1.78
N GLU A 141 11.76 5.90 -0.88
CA GLU A 141 11.30 4.79 -0.05
C GLU A 141 9.77 4.74 -0.02
N CYS A 142 9.22 3.53 0.13
CA CYS A 142 7.82 3.34 0.43
C CYS A 142 7.56 2.11 1.30
N GLY A 143 6.42 2.13 1.95
CA GLY A 143 5.86 0.99 2.64
C GLY A 143 4.34 1.00 2.49
N GLN A 144 3.78 -0.16 2.18
CA GLN A 144 2.35 -0.33 1.95
C GLN A 144 1.82 -1.48 2.77
N ALA A 145 0.54 -1.41 3.09
CA ALA A 145 -0.16 -2.48 3.78
C ALA A 145 -1.65 -2.51 3.43
N CYS A 146 -2.17 -3.73 3.31
CA CYS A 146 -3.59 -4.00 3.16
C CYS A 146 -4.14 -4.60 4.45
N TYR A 147 -5.35 -4.20 4.82
CA TYR A 147 -6.14 -4.89 5.83
C TYR A 147 -7.41 -5.44 5.18
N PHE A 148 -7.60 -6.75 5.31
CA PHE A 148 -8.75 -7.47 4.76
C PHE A 148 -9.81 -7.72 5.83
N TYR A 149 -11.07 -7.63 5.42
CA TYR A 149 -12.19 -7.97 6.27
C TYR A 149 -13.37 -8.48 5.44
N SER A 150 -14.18 -9.33 6.03
CA SER A 150 -15.38 -9.87 5.37
C SER A 150 -16.63 -9.28 5.98
N ASN A 151 -17.64 -9.10 5.13
CA ASN A 151 -19.00 -8.85 5.58
C ASN A 151 -19.80 -10.16 5.39
N PRO A 152 -20.28 -10.80 6.45
CA PRO A 152 -21.00 -12.07 6.34
C PRO A 152 -22.35 -11.94 5.57
N LYS A 153 -22.79 -10.71 5.28
CA LYS A 153 -24.08 -10.46 4.63
C LYS A 153 -24.03 -10.48 3.10
N ASP A 154 -22.87 -10.30 2.49
CA ASP A 154 -22.79 -10.09 1.02
C ASP A 154 -21.80 -11.02 0.28
N GLY A 155 -21.03 -11.86 0.96
CA GLY A 155 -20.11 -12.82 0.33
C GLY A 155 -18.87 -12.19 -0.32
N TYR A 156 -18.60 -10.89 -0.08
CA TYR A 156 -17.39 -10.22 -0.56
C TYR A 156 -16.32 -10.13 0.52
N ILE A 157 -15.07 -10.10 0.08
CA ILE A 157 -13.93 -9.71 0.89
C ILE A 157 -13.61 -8.26 0.57
N TYR A 158 -13.60 -7.43 1.60
CA TYR A 158 -13.22 -6.02 1.49
C TYR A 158 -11.78 -5.82 1.92
N TYR A 159 -11.12 -4.83 1.37
CA TYR A 159 -9.77 -4.47 1.76
C TYR A 159 -9.55 -2.97 1.73
N THR A 160 -8.67 -2.52 2.61
CA THR A 160 -8.19 -1.15 2.67
C THR A 160 -6.69 -1.15 2.48
N VAL A 161 -6.20 -0.30 1.59
CA VAL A 161 -4.78 -0.14 1.28
C VAL A 161 -4.32 1.23 1.73
N THR A 162 -3.18 1.27 2.40
CA THR A 162 -2.41 2.49 2.64
C THR A 162 -1.02 2.29 2.03
N GLN A 163 -0.56 3.26 1.24
CA GLN A 163 0.81 3.30 0.73
C GLN A 163 1.45 4.62 1.17
N ASN A 164 2.49 4.52 1.98
CA ASN A 164 3.26 5.64 2.47
C ASN A 164 4.56 5.79 1.69
N TYR A 165 4.91 7.02 1.36
CA TYR A 165 6.14 7.39 0.67
C TYR A 165 6.98 8.28 1.56
N GLY A 166 8.29 8.23 1.36
CA GLY A 166 9.21 9.10 2.07
C GLY A 166 10.59 9.19 1.43
N TYR A 167 11.37 10.11 1.96
CA TYR A 167 12.82 10.13 1.79
C TYR A 167 13.46 10.53 3.12
N PRO A 168 14.57 9.85 3.52
CA PRO A 168 15.19 10.10 4.81
C PRO A 168 15.84 11.48 4.85
N TRP A 169 16.09 11.97 6.07
CA TRP A 169 16.96 13.12 6.29
C TRP A 169 18.33 12.87 5.64
N LYS A 170 18.82 13.84 4.92
CA LYS A 170 20.22 13.82 4.48
C LYS A 170 21.08 14.22 5.68
N GLU A 171 22.02 13.33 6.04
CA GLU A 171 23.09 13.64 7.00
C GLU A 171 24.01 14.74 6.46
#